data_ad45e846f22d8f29a568f135f198d2d8
#
_entry.id   ad45e846f22d8f29a568f135f198d2d8
#
_cell.length_a   1.000
_cell.length_b   1.000
_cell.length_c   1.000
_cell.angle_alpha   90.00
_cell.angle_beta   90.00
_cell.angle_gamma   90.00
#
_symmetry.space_group_name_H-M   'P 1'
#
loop_
_entity.id
_entity.type
_entity.pdbx_description
1 polymer ?
#
loop_
_entity_poly.entity_id
_entity_poly.type
_entity_poly.pdbx_seq_one_letter_code
_entity_poly.pdbx_strand_id
1 'polypeptide(L)'
;MWKRKNQKISKQTYFVFFSIPDEAGHCKTLKITLKNMIMDFQGKCQGTYELSDYVNGKPSWISKKNNKAIWYLPNYRDWFIGSIKNIGTNFCTMYAAYDNEKLLTPFSIPGNKWRYLKTKGKWSRAGKNDVKIKCFQP
;
A
#
# COMPACT_ATOMS: atom_id res chain seq x y z
N MET A 1 5.45 -12.90 14.54
CA MET A 1 5.79 -12.16 13.75
C MET A 1 7.15 -11.83 13.73
N TRP A 2 7.70 -11.51 12.77
CA TRP A 2 9.02 -11.29 12.69
C TRP A 2 9.32 -9.90 12.46
N LYS A 3 10.42 -9.48 12.84
CA LYS A 3 10.87 -8.26 12.60
C LYS A 3 12.01 -8.37 11.85
N ARG A 4 12.24 -7.65 10.92
CA ARG A 4 13.34 -7.74 10.13
C ARG A 4 14.35 -6.87 10.63
N LYS A 5 15.51 -7.32 10.75
CA LYS A 5 16.54 -6.48 11.15
C LYS A 5 17.05 -5.65 10.13
N ASN A 6 16.75 -5.84 8.94
CA ASN A 6 17.31 -5.02 7.89
C ASN A 6 16.75 -3.68 7.90
N GLN A 7 16.14 -3.26 8.93
CA GLN A 7 15.75 -1.91 9.01
C GLN A 7 16.92 -1.02 8.92
N LYS A 8 18.07 -1.43 9.37
CA LYS A 8 19.17 -0.53 9.32
C LYS A 8 19.57 -0.23 7.92
N ILE A 9 19.21 -1.02 7.00
CA ILE A 9 19.55 -0.72 5.65
C ILE A 9 18.87 0.49 5.16
N SER A 10 17.76 0.82 5.72
CA SER A 10 17.05 1.96 5.19
C SER A 10 17.79 3.24 5.39
N LYS A 11 18.80 3.29 6.20
CA LYS A 11 19.50 4.51 6.32
C LYS A 11 20.16 4.89 5.05
N GLN A 12 20.79 3.98 4.40
CA GLN A 12 21.42 4.33 3.18
C GLN A 12 20.44 4.57 2.11
N THR A 13 19.39 3.84 2.12
CA THR A 13 18.39 4.06 1.11
C THR A 13 17.81 5.43 1.25
N TYR A 14 17.63 5.86 2.48
CA TYR A 14 17.07 7.13 2.74
C TYR A 14 17.90 8.23 2.13
N PHE A 15 19.20 8.10 2.18
CA PHE A 15 20.04 9.08 1.65
C PHE A 15 19.92 9.16 0.13
N VAL A 16 19.89 8.06 -0.53
CA VAL A 16 19.76 8.05 -1.95
C VAL A 16 18.42 8.59 -2.34
N PHE A 17 17.43 8.29 -1.54
CA PHE A 17 16.12 8.67 -1.85
C PHE A 17 15.94 10.14 -2.01
N PHE A 18 16.63 10.93 -1.26
CA PHE A 18 16.50 12.33 -1.40
C PHE A 18 16.90 12.85 -2.73
N SER A 19 17.80 12.25 -3.39
CA SER A 19 18.30 12.81 -4.62
C SER A 19 17.45 12.44 -5.81
N ILE A 20 16.44 11.59 -5.62
CA ILE A 20 15.63 11.17 -6.73
C ILE A 20 14.19 11.54 -6.54
N PRO A 21 13.68 12.41 -7.33
CA PRO A 21 12.28 12.78 -7.21
C PRO A 21 11.47 11.56 -7.51
N ASP A 22 10.70 11.15 -6.58
CA ASP A 22 9.90 9.98 -6.71
C ASP A 22 8.57 10.36 -7.29
N GLU A 23 8.24 9.74 -8.39
CA GLU A 23 6.98 10.01 -9.03
C GLU A 23 5.84 9.78 -8.08
N ALA A 24 5.96 8.80 -7.20
CA ALA A 24 4.93 8.53 -6.22
C ALA A 24 4.79 9.71 -5.26
N GLY A 25 5.87 10.39 -4.96
CA GLY A 25 5.83 11.52 -4.06
C GLY A 25 5.10 12.71 -4.63
N HIS A 26 4.85 12.72 -5.94
CA HIS A 26 4.10 13.81 -6.54
C HIS A 26 2.61 13.55 -6.46
N CYS A 27 2.20 12.37 -6.04
CA CYS A 27 0.79 12.07 -5.92
C CYS A 27 0.32 12.42 -4.52
N LYS A 28 -0.32 13.57 -4.39
CA LYS A 28 -0.78 14.02 -3.08
C LYS A 28 -1.99 13.27 -2.59
N THR A 29 -2.81 12.81 -3.48
CA THR A 29 -4.04 12.11 -3.09
C THR A 29 -4.22 10.86 -3.95
N LEU A 30 -4.43 9.73 -3.30
CA LEU A 30 -4.75 8.50 -3.98
C LEU A 30 -6.22 8.20 -3.77
N LYS A 31 -6.82 7.57 -4.76
CA LYS A 31 -8.19 7.14 -4.62
C LYS A 31 -8.25 5.64 -4.88
N ILE A 32 -8.84 4.91 -3.96
CA ILE A 32 -9.05 3.48 -4.08
C ILE A 32 -10.51 3.22 -4.33
N THR A 33 -10.80 2.46 -5.38
CA THR A 33 -12.15 2.03 -5.69
C THR A 33 -12.17 0.51 -5.67
N LEU A 34 -13.12 -0.05 -4.97
CA LEU A 34 -13.26 -1.50 -4.84
C LEU A 34 -14.62 -1.94 -5.37
N LYS A 35 -14.65 -3.16 -5.93
CA LYS A 35 -15.90 -3.72 -6.46
C LYS A 35 -16.03 -5.17 -6.07
N ASN A 36 -17.24 -5.66 -6.16
CA ASN A 36 -17.55 -7.08 -5.94
C ASN A 36 -17.21 -7.56 -4.54
N MET A 37 -16.76 -8.79 -4.40
CA MET A 37 -16.57 -9.36 -3.08
C MET A 37 -15.57 -8.62 -2.23
N ILE A 38 -14.52 -8.09 -2.83
CA ILE A 38 -13.53 -7.37 -2.03
C ILE A 38 -14.18 -6.13 -1.40
N MET A 39 -15.16 -5.54 -2.05
CA MET A 39 -15.86 -4.41 -1.47
C MET A 39 -16.64 -4.85 -0.25
N ASP A 40 -17.20 -6.06 -0.26
CA ASP A 40 -17.96 -6.56 0.87
C ASP A 40 -17.08 -6.76 2.09
N PHE A 41 -15.85 -7.21 1.91
CA PHE A 41 -14.97 -7.49 3.05
C PHE A 41 -14.05 -6.34 3.40
N GLN A 42 -13.67 -5.53 2.43
CA GLN A 42 -12.70 -4.48 2.64
C GLN A 42 -13.22 -3.10 2.23
N GLY A 43 -14.52 -2.90 2.35
CA GLY A 43 -15.12 -1.65 1.90
C GLY A 43 -14.55 -0.41 2.55
N LYS A 44 -14.06 -0.52 3.77
CA LYS A 44 -13.49 0.64 4.43
C LYS A 44 -12.15 1.05 3.85
N CYS A 45 -11.57 0.21 3.01
CA CYS A 45 -10.34 0.59 2.33
C CYS A 45 -10.62 1.45 1.12
N GLN A 46 -11.88 1.55 0.69
CA GLN A 46 -12.21 2.41 -0.43
C GLN A 46 -12.24 3.87 0.02
N GLY A 47 -11.80 4.76 -0.82
CA GLY A 47 -11.86 6.18 -0.52
C GLY A 47 -10.59 6.90 -0.93
N THR A 48 -10.40 8.10 -0.41
CA THR A 48 -9.26 8.91 -0.74
C THR A 48 -8.25 8.87 0.40
N TYR A 49 -6.98 8.87 0.00
CA TYR A 49 -5.87 8.79 0.93
C TYR A 49 -4.92 9.94 0.63
N GLU A 50 -4.45 10.60 1.67
CA GLU A 50 -3.56 11.73 1.51
C GLU A 50 -2.11 11.34 1.76
N LEU A 51 -1.21 11.94 1.00
CA LEU A 51 0.21 11.66 1.15
C LEU A 51 0.64 11.98 2.58
N SER A 52 1.38 11.07 3.16
CA SER A 52 1.85 11.20 4.52
C SER A 52 3.36 11.01 4.54
N ASP A 53 3.89 10.42 5.58
CA ASP A 53 5.32 10.25 5.74
C ASP A 53 5.89 9.19 4.83
N TYR A 54 7.22 9.18 4.70
CA TYR A 54 7.88 8.10 4.02
C TYR A 54 8.06 6.97 5.02
N VAL A 55 7.71 5.78 4.59
CA VAL A 55 7.78 4.61 5.43
C VAL A 55 8.59 3.57 4.68
N ASN A 56 9.66 3.09 5.29
CA ASN A 56 10.54 2.11 4.66
C ASN A 56 11.11 2.60 3.33
N GLY A 57 11.33 3.91 3.24
CA GLY A 57 11.94 4.48 2.04
C GLY A 57 11.00 4.83 0.92
N LYS A 58 9.71 4.64 1.09
CA LYS A 58 8.75 4.99 0.07
C LYS A 58 7.61 5.81 0.65
N PRO A 59 6.93 6.60 -0.18
CA PRO A 59 5.81 7.39 0.32
C PRO A 59 4.71 6.50 0.87
N SER A 60 3.94 7.04 1.77
CA SER A 60 2.76 6.36 2.28
C SER A 60 1.59 7.33 2.22
N TRP A 61 0.39 6.79 2.26
CA TRP A 61 -0.82 7.61 2.19
C TRP A 61 -1.75 7.15 3.30
N ILE A 62 -2.51 8.06 3.87
CA ILE A 62 -3.44 7.70 4.93
C ILE A 62 -4.82 8.26 4.67
N SER A 63 -5.81 7.55 5.14
CA SER A 63 -7.19 7.98 5.13
C SER A 63 -7.63 8.05 6.59
N LYS A 64 -7.61 9.25 7.17
CA LYS A 64 -7.98 9.38 8.56
C LYS A 64 -9.44 9.04 8.77
N LYS A 65 -10.28 9.38 7.81
CA LYS A 65 -11.68 9.10 7.92
C LYS A 65 -11.97 7.62 8.11
N ASN A 66 -11.26 6.77 7.39
CA ASN A 66 -11.50 5.35 7.47
C ASN A 66 -10.46 4.60 8.29
N ASN A 67 -9.51 5.33 8.86
CA ASN A 67 -8.45 4.74 9.68
C ASN A 67 -7.67 3.69 8.89
N LYS A 68 -7.30 4.02 7.66
CA LYS A 68 -6.55 3.13 6.79
C LYS A 68 -5.32 3.81 6.25
N ALA A 69 -4.33 3.03 5.87
CA ALA A 69 -3.08 3.54 5.32
C ALA A 69 -2.57 2.58 4.26
N ILE A 70 -1.71 3.12 3.39
CA ILE A 70 -1.03 2.35 2.36
C ILE A 70 0.44 2.57 2.58
N TRP A 71 1.20 1.50 2.69
CA TRP A 71 2.65 1.59 2.88
C TRP A 71 3.35 0.43 2.18
N TYR A 72 4.65 0.59 1.99
CA TYR A 72 5.46 -0.43 1.33
C TYR A 72 6.27 -1.20 2.37
N LEU A 73 6.41 -2.49 2.18
CA LEU A 73 7.22 -3.31 3.08
C LEU A 73 8.28 -4.05 2.27
N PRO A 74 9.53 -3.56 2.29
CA PRO A 74 10.58 -4.09 1.42
C PRO A 74 10.89 -5.57 1.59
N ASN A 75 10.75 -6.07 2.79
CA ASN A 75 11.05 -7.48 3.03
C ASN A 75 10.14 -8.39 2.26
N TYR A 76 8.94 -7.92 1.94
CA TYR A 76 7.99 -8.69 1.17
C TYR A 76 7.89 -8.18 -0.25
N ARG A 77 8.46 -7.00 -0.52
CA ARG A 77 8.35 -6.33 -1.81
C ARG A 77 6.90 -6.11 -2.19
N ASP A 78 6.09 -5.83 -1.20
CA ASP A 78 4.65 -5.65 -1.41
C ASP A 78 4.18 -4.33 -0.85
N TRP A 79 3.10 -3.84 -1.44
CA TRP A 79 2.38 -2.71 -0.89
C TRP A 79 1.28 -3.27 0.00
N PHE A 80 1.12 -2.67 1.17
CA PHE A 80 0.15 -3.12 2.16
C PHE A 80 -0.89 -2.06 2.41
N ILE A 81 -2.11 -2.48 2.69
CA ILE A 81 -3.17 -1.58 3.11
C ILE A 81 -3.73 -2.14 4.41
N GLY A 82 -3.82 -1.31 5.42
CA GLY A 82 -4.32 -1.74 6.72
C GLY A 82 -4.57 -0.57 7.63
N SER A 83 -4.74 -0.83 8.92
CA SER A 83 -5.00 0.22 9.89
C SER A 83 -3.81 1.14 10.06
N ILE A 84 -4.09 2.40 10.33
CA ILE A 84 -3.02 3.38 10.52
C ILE A 84 -2.04 2.94 11.60
N LYS A 85 -2.53 2.34 12.66
CA LYS A 85 -1.65 1.93 13.74
C LYS A 85 -0.67 0.84 13.34
N ASN A 86 -0.89 0.19 12.21
CA ASN A 86 -0.01 -0.88 11.77
C ASN A 86 0.96 -0.48 10.66
N ILE A 87 1.03 0.82 10.37
CA ILE A 87 1.92 1.30 9.32
C ILE A 87 3.34 0.81 9.56
N GLY A 88 3.95 0.30 8.52
CA GLY A 88 5.34 -0.15 8.59
C GLY A 88 5.51 -1.59 9.03
N THR A 89 4.44 -2.24 9.45
CA THR A 89 4.52 -3.62 9.89
C THR A 89 3.93 -4.55 8.83
N ASN A 90 3.88 -5.83 9.13
CA ASN A 90 3.30 -6.79 8.19
C ASN A 90 1.85 -7.14 8.52
N PHE A 91 1.20 -6.35 9.39
CA PHE A 91 -0.21 -6.56 9.65
C PHE A 91 -1.01 -5.71 8.69
N CYS A 92 -1.84 -6.34 7.89
CA CYS A 92 -2.63 -5.63 6.90
C CYS A 92 -3.87 -6.43 6.57
N THR A 93 -4.79 -5.81 5.85
CA THR A 93 -5.99 -6.51 5.39
C THR A 93 -6.01 -6.64 3.88
N MET A 94 -5.11 -5.96 3.18
CA MET A 94 -4.93 -6.13 1.75
C MET A 94 -3.44 -6.00 1.46
N TYR A 95 -2.96 -6.75 0.49
CA TYR A 95 -1.60 -6.56 0.04
C TYR A 95 -1.48 -6.93 -1.43
N ALA A 96 -0.48 -6.38 -2.08
CA ALA A 96 -0.27 -6.64 -3.49
C ALA A 96 0.89 -7.60 -3.66
N ALA A 97 0.61 -8.75 -4.18
CA ALA A 97 1.63 -9.76 -4.41
C ALA A 97 2.26 -9.52 -5.77
N TYR A 98 3.01 -8.44 -5.89
CA TYR A 98 3.58 -8.07 -7.17
C TYR A 98 5.04 -7.71 -6.98
N ASP A 99 5.89 -8.64 -7.26
CA ASP A 99 7.31 -8.52 -7.00
C ASP A 99 8.02 -7.77 -8.11
N ASN A 100 7.87 -6.48 -8.14
CA ASN A 100 8.53 -5.65 -9.13
C ASN A 100 9.17 -4.46 -8.44
N GLU A 101 10.45 -4.54 -8.20
CA GLU A 101 11.15 -3.50 -7.47
C GLU A 101 11.13 -2.16 -8.15
N LYS A 102 10.87 -2.13 -9.45
CA LYS A 102 10.86 -0.88 -10.16
C LYS A 102 9.56 -0.12 -9.97
N LEU A 103 8.53 -0.79 -9.47
CA LEU A 103 7.28 -0.11 -9.27
C LEU A 103 7.32 0.61 -7.95
N LEU A 104 7.44 1.90 -8.03
CA LEU A 104 7.53 2.73 -6.85
C LEU A 104 6.19 3.16 -6.31
N THR A 105 5.11 2.82 -6.99
CA THR A 105 3.79 3.32 -6.59
C THR A 105 2.77 2.20 -6.57
N PRO A 106 1.81 2.30 -5.67
CA PRO A 106 0.76 1.27 -5.61
C PRO A 106 -0.27 1.41 -6.73
N PHE A 107 -0.33 2.58 -7.39
CA PHE A 107 -1.34 2.74 -8.43
C PHE A 107 -0.91 2.19 -9.78
N SER A 108 0.28 1.58 -9.83
CA SER A 108 0.70 0.92 -11.07
C SER A 108 0.46 -0.59 -11.01
N ILE A 109 -0.06 -1.09 -9.92
CA ILE A 109 -0.21 -2.52 -9.73
C ILE A 109 -1.52 -3.00 -10.32
N PRO A 110 -1.50 -4.07 -11.15
CA PRO A 110 -2.74 -4.60 -11.69
C PRO A 110 -3.68 -5.08 -10.59
N GLY A 111 -4.97 -4.91 -10.81
CA GLY A 111 -5.94 -5.25 -9.77
C GLY A 111 -5.89 -6.69 -9.31
N ASN A 112 -5.61 -7.62 -10.23
CA ASN A 112 -5.62 -9.04 -9.84
C ASN A 112 -4.38 -9.46 -9.08
N LYS A 113 -3.47 -8.52 -8.79
CA LYS A 113 -2.32 -8.84 -7.94
C LYS A 113 -2.62 -8.57 -6.48
N TRP A 114 -3.75 -7.95 -6.20
CA TRP A 114 -4.12 -7.68 -4.81
C TRP A 114 -4.76 -8.89 -4.17
N ARG A 115 -4.44 -9.06 -2.88
CA ARG A 115 -5.03 -10.09 -2.06
C ARG A 115 -5.73 -9.40 -0.91
N TYR A 116 -6.84 -9.94 -0.46
CA TYR A 116 -7.57 -9.34 0.64
C TYR A 116 -7.99 -10.39 1.64
N LEU A 117 -8.08 -9.95 2.88
CA LEU A 117 -8.48 -10.83 3.96
C LEU A 117 -9.97 -11.03 3.89
N LYS A 118 -10.40 -12.28 3.81
CA LYS A 118 -11.80 -12.57 3.71
C LYS A 118 -12.40 -12.82 5.06
N THR A 119 -12.23 -13.97 5.63
CA THR A 119 -12.73 -14.18 6.98
C THR A 119 -11.74 -15.05 7.71
N LYS A 120 -11.64 -14.80 9.02
CA LYS A 120 -10.81 -15.66 9.84
C LYS A 120 -9.46 -16.01 9.26
N GLY A 121 -8.78 -15.03 8.80
CA GLY A 121 -7.43 -15.22 8.33
C GLY A 121 -7.28 -15.80 6.96
N LYS A 122 -8.35 -15.95 6.23
CA LYS A 122 -8.24 -16.49 4.88
C LYS A 122 -8.07 -15.40 3.86
N TRP A 123 -7.07 -15.55 3.01
CA TRP A 123 -6.79 -14.58 1.97
C TRP A 123 -7.41 -15.00 0.65
N SER A 124 -7.93 -14.03 -0.09
CA SER A 124 -8.53 -14.26 -1.39
C SER A 124 -7.90 -13.36 -2.42
N ARG A 125 -7.97 -13.76 -3.66
CA ARG A 125 -7.43 -13.00 -4.77
C ARG A 125 -8.50 -12.05 -5.30
N ALA A 126 -8.12 -10.81 -5.56
CA ALA A 126 -9.02 -9.86 -6.17
C ALA A 126 -9.13 -10.13 -7.67
N GLY A 127 -10.25 -9.81 -8.25
CA GLY A 127 -10.43 -9.91 -9.68
C GLY A 127 -9.73 -8.78 -10.38
N LYS A 128 -9.54 -8.93 -11.68
CA LYS A 128 -8.81 -7.97 -12.47
C LYS A 128 -9.34 -6.55 -12.34
N ASN A 129 -10.62 -6.38 -12.28
CA ASN A 129 -11.22 -5.04 -12.22
C ASN A 129 -11.78 -4.69 -10.85
N ASP A 130 -11.44 -5.47 -9.84
CA ASP A 130 -12.03 -5.26 -8.52
C ASP A 130 -11.29 -4.24 -7.68
N VAL A 131 -10.06 -3.92 -8.02
CA VAL A 131 -9.27 -2.94 -7.29
C VAL A 131 -8.71 -1.93 -8.27
N LYS A 132 -8.99 -0.67 -8.03
CA LYS A 132 -8.42 0.40 -8.82
C LYS A 132 -7.84 1.41 -7.90
N ILE A 133 -6.57 1.71 -8.05
CA ILE A 133 -5.92 2.73 -7.25
C ILE A 133 -5.37 3.75 -8.23
N LYS A 134 -5.80 4.98 -8.09
CA LYS A 134 -5.38 6.03 -9.00
C LYS A 134 -4.87 7.24 -8.25
N CYS A 135 -3.93 7.92 -8.87
CA CYS A 135 -3.50 9.20 -8.35
C CYS A 135 -4.56 10.22 -8.77
N PHE A 136 -5.17 10.83 -7.76
CA PHE A 136 -6.24 11.77 -8.01
C PHE A 136 -5.65 13.16 -8.03
N GLN A 137 -5.56 13.77 -9.20
CA GLN A 137 -5.04 15.11 -9.33
C GLN A 137 -6.18 16.00 -9.73
N PRO A 138 -6.45 17.02 -8.95
CA PRO A 138 -7.54 17.94 -9.29
C PRO A 138 -7.24 18.73 -10.53
#